data_8f8c7ed7127442401e3651bf75a9129e
#
_entry.id   8f8c7ed7127442401e3651bf75a9129e
#
_cell.length_a   1.000
_cell.length_b   1.000
_cell.length_c   1.000
_cell.angle_alpha   90.00
_cell.angle_beta   90.00
_cell.angle_gamma   90.00
#
_symmetry.space_group_name_H-M   'P 1'
#
loop_
_entity.id
_entity.type
_entity.pdbx_description
1 polymer ?
#
loop_
_entity_poly.entity_id
_entity_poly.type
_entity_poly.pdbx_seq_one_letter_code
_entity_poly.pdbx_strand_id
1 'polypeptide(L)'
;MFTPSLRPTQHSLFVGEFPLGPKIVNVASVSQRSPFRYPGGKTWLVPEVRNWLLHKTVKPTEFIEIFAGGGIVGLTVAAECLAEHVTLVELDPDVASVWHTLLSDDAEWLAQRIVQFPISVASAQELLSITPQTTRDRAFLTILKNRVNHGGILAPGTGLIKNGENGKGISSRWYPETLARRIRGIYAMRDRITFIEGDGLEVMRRNAERTDAVYFIDPPYTAPGKRAGKRLYAFNEIDHEGLFDLASTVSGDFMMTYDNAESVRQMADQRNFAIHEVPMKNTHHAKMTELLIGPAKHVL
;
A
#
# COMPACT_ATOMS: atom_id res chain seq x y z
N MET A 1 8.99 -43.91 42.23
CA MET A 1 7.82 -43.20 41.64
C MET A 1 8.32 -41.89 41.06
N PHE A 2 8.53 -41.86 39.77
CA PHE A 2 8.92 -40.65 39.02
C PHE A 2 7.68 -40.05 38.39
N THR A 3 7.33 -38.85 38.81
CA THR A 3 6.30 -38.04 38.17
C THR A 3 6.87 -37.38 36.90
N PRO A 4 6.23 -37.51 35.73
CA PRO A 4 6.70 -36.78 34.52
C PRO A 4 6.31 -35.32 34.62
N SER A 5 7.30 -34.45 34.47
CA SER A 5 7.18 -33.01 34.28
C SER A 5 6.44 -32.74 32.99
N LEU A 6 5.27 -32.14 33.06
CA LEU A 6 4.54 -31.57 31.95
C LEU A 6 5.30 -30.32 31.40
N ARG A 7 5.78 -30.40 30.17
CA ARG A 7 6.28 -29.21 29.48
C ARG A 7 5.10 -28.28 29.17
N PRO A 8 5.25 -26.97 29.34
CA PRO A 8 4.19 -26.05 28.96
C PRO A 8 4.06 -26.04 27.43
N THR A 9 2.84 -26.18 26.96
CA THR A 9 2.41 -26.00 25.56
C THR A 9 2.75 -24.60 25.12
N GLN A 10 3.45 -24.49 23.98
CA GLN A 10 3.70 -23.22 23.31
C GLN A 10 2.37 -22.52 23.00
N HIS A 11 2.11 -21.40 23.67
CA HIS A 11 1.00 -20.52 23.37
C HIS A 11 1.36 -19.63 22.18
N SER A 12 0.40 -19.50 21.29
CA SER A 12 0.37 -18.73 20.05
C SER A 12 0.98 -17.33 20.17
N LEU A 13 1.78 -16.96 19.17
CA LEU A 13 2.58 -15.74 19.03
C LEU A 13 1.81 -14.44 18.86
N PHE A 14 0.51 -14.50 18.70
CA PHE A 14 -0.38 -13.34 18.69
C PHE A 14 -1.34 -13.49 19.87
N VAL A 15 -1.19 -12.63 20.89
CA VAL A 15 -2.14 -12.53 21.99
C VAL A 15 -3.45 -11.93 21.45
N GLY A 16 -4.28 -12.79 20.98
CA GLY A 16 -5.56 -12.63 20.38
C GLY A 16 -5.72 -13.80 19.43
N GLU A 17 -6.47 -14.82 19.85
CA GLU A 17 -6.85 -15.91 18.94
C GLU A 17 -7.37 -15.29 17.64
N PHE A 18 -6.65 -15.49 16.52
CA PHE A 18 -7.25 -15.27 15.21
C PHE A 18 -8.47 -16.19 15.17
N PRO A 19 -9.69 -15.67 15.21
CA PRO A 19 -10.85 -16.52 15.20
C PRO A 19 -10.90 -17.24 13.86
N LEU A 20 -10.66 -18.54 13.87
CA LEU A 20 -10.88 -19.45 12.74
C LEU A 20 -10.04 -19.12 11.53
N GLY A 21 -9.03 -19.90 11.22
CA GLY A 21 -8.14 -19.91 10.05
C GLY A 21 -8.29 -18.84 8.97
N PRO A 22 -7.24 -18.41 8.31
CA PRO A 22 -7.21 -17.19 7.50
C PRO A 22 -8.33 -17.21 6.45
N LYS A 23 -9.35 -16.37 6.63
CA LYS A 23 -10.46 -16.20 5.68
C LYS A 23 -10.01 -15.30 4.57
N ILE A 24 -10.20 -15.73 3.31
CA ILE A 24 -10.02 -14.88 2.15
C ILE A 24 -10.96 -13.68 2.28
N VAL A 25 -10.36 -12.49 2.37
CA VAL A 25 -11.10 -11.22 2.54
C VAL A 25 -11.89 -10.91 1.26
N ASN A 26 -13.17 -10.58 1.42
CA ASN A 26 -13.94 -9.99 0.34
C ASN A 26 -13.54 -8.51 0.21
N VAL A 27 -12.72 -8.17 -0.78
CA VAL A 27 -12.24 -6.80 -1.00
C VAL A 27 -13.37 -5.79 -1.26
N ALA A 28 -14.56 -6.25 -1.65
CA ALA A 28 -15.73 -5.39 -1.84
C ALA A 28 -16.29 -4.86 -0.49
N SER A 29 -15.98 -5.53 0.63
CA SER A 29 -16.38 -5.06 1.96
C SER A 29 -15.45 -3.97 2.53
N VAL A 30 -14.31 -3.72 1.89
CA VAL A 30 -13.34 -2.71 2.32
C VAL A 30 -13.60 -1.40 1.60
N SER A 31 -13.68 -0.31 2.36
CA SER A 31 -13.87 1.03 1.81
C SER A 31 -12.74 1.43 0.87
N GLN A 32 -13.05 1.65 -0.41
CA GLN A 32 -12.09 2.03 -1.45
C GLN A 32 -11.80 3.53 -1.36
N ARG A 33 -10.81 3.92 -0.55
CA ARG A 33 -10.47 5.33 -0.27
C ARG A 33 -9.50 5.91 -1.30
N SER A 34 -8.59 5.10 -1.83
CA SER A 34 -7.56 5.55 -2.78
C SER A 34 -8.15 5.98 -4.13
N PRO A 35 -7.69 7.08 -4.73
CA PRO A 35 -8.03 7.45 -6.11
C PRO A 35 -7.34 6.56 -7.14
N PHE A 36 -6.28 5.87 -6.75
CA PHE A 36 -5.52 5.01 -7.64
C PHE A 36 -6.16 3.62 -7.83
N ARG A 37 -5.87 3.01 -8.97
CA ARG A 37 -5.87 1.57 -9.21
C ARG A 37 -4.41 1.12 -9.19
N TYR A 38 -3.90 0.86 -8.00
CA TYR A 38 -2.48 0.53 -7.86
C TYR A 38 -2.27 -0.99 -7.98
N PRO A 39 -1.41 -1.45 -8.92
CA PRO A 39 -1.04 -2.87 -8.98
C PRO A 39 -0.45 -3.32 -7.63
N GLY A 40 -0.83 -4.49 -7.14
CA GLY A 40 -0.37 -4.97 -5.83
C GLY A 40 -1.03 -4.30 -4.62
N GLY A 41 -2.00 -3.39 -4.83
CA GLY A 41 -2.66 -2.66 -3.73
C GLY A 41 -3.24 -3.59 -2.66
N LYS A 42 -2.95 -3.30 -1.39
CA LYS A 42 -3.22 -4.14 -0.21
C LYS A 42 -4.64 -3.97 0.37
N THR A 43 -5.64 -3.73 -0.49
CA THR A 43 -7.05 -3.62 -0.02
C THR A 43 -7.50 -4.85 0.77
N TRP A 44 -7.07 -6.03 0.34
CA TRP A 44 -7.40 -7.30 0.99
C TRP A 44 -6.74 -7.45 2.38
N LEU A 45 -5.65 -6.74 2.63
CA LEU A 45 -4.91 -6.77 3.91
C LEU A 45 -5.45 -5.77 4.94
N VAL A 46 -6.28 -4.83 4.54
CA VAL A 46 -6.84 -3.81 5.44
C VAL A 46 -7.46 -4.39 6.72
N PRO A 47 -8.23 -5.50 6.70
CA PRO A 47 -8.75 -6.09 7.92
C PRO A 47 -7.65 -6.58 8.89
N GLU A 48 -6.56 -7.14 8.36
CA GLU A 48 -5.42 -7.62 9.17
C GLU A 48 -4.66 -6.44 9.80
N VAL A 49 -4.40 -5.38 9.03
CA VAL A 49 -3.77 -4.16 9.55
C VAL A 49 -4.65 -3.51 10.63
N ARG A 50 -5.97 -3.46 10.41
CA ARG A 50 -6.92 -2.95 11.41
C ARG A 50 -6.83 -3.77 12.70
N ASN A 51 -6.86 -5.09 12.57
CA ASN A 51 -6.75 -6.01 13.70
C ASN A 51 -5.43 -5.82 14.44
N TRP A 52 -4.32 -5.78 13.72
CA TRP A 52 -2.98 -5.52 14.28
C TRP A 52 -2.92 -4.23 15.11
N LEU A 53 -3.45 -3.12 14.58
CA LEU A 53 -3.42 -1.84 15.27
C LEU A 53 -4.38 -1.77 16.48
N LEU A 54 -5.56 -2.39 16.37
CA LEU A 54 -6.54 -2.44 17.47
C LEU A 54 -6.08 -3.30 18.67
N HIS A 55 -5.20 -4.29 18.44
CA HIS A 55 -4.64 -5.12 19.52
C HIS A 55 -3.39 -4.54 20.17
N LYS A 56 -2.94 -3.36 19.75
CA LYS A 56 -1.86 -2.64 20.42
C LYS A 56 -2.32 -2.16 21.80
N THR A 57 -1.49 -2.39 22.84
CA THR A 57 -1.75 -1.92 24.21
C THR A 57 -1.88 -0.39 24.27
N VAL A 58 -1.08 0.31 23.45
CA VAL A 58 -1.11 1.76 23.30
C VAL A 58 -1.31 2.07 21.81
N LYS A 59 -2.23 2.97 21.53
CA LYS A 59 -2.46 3.47 20.18
C LYS A 59 -1.18 4.11 19.65
N PRO A 60 -0.70 3.74 18.44
CA PRO A 60 0.47 4.39 17.85
C PRO A 60 0.27 5.89 17.67
N THR A 61 1.29 6.67 18.02
CA THR A 61 1.32 8.11 17.73
C THR A 61 1.52 8.32 16.22
N GLU A 62 2.35 7.47 15.60
CA GLU A 62 2.66 7.59 14.18
C GLU A 62 2.52 6.25 13.46
N PHE A 63 1.83 6.25 12.33
CA PHE A 63 1.81 5.16 11.37
C PHE A 63 2.56 5.58 10.11
N ILE A 64 3.62 4.88 9.74
CA ILE A 64 4.49 5.23 8.61
C ILE A 64 4.38 4.16 7.52
N GLU A 65 3.82 4.52 6.36
CA GLU A 65 3.75 3.68 5.15
C GLU A 65 4.87 4.12 4.21
N ILE A 66 6.00 3.38 4.22
CA ILE A 66 7.24 3.80 3.55
C ILE A 66 7.28 3.53 2.04
N PHE A 67 6.30 2.80 1.50
CA PHE A 67 6.08 2.56 0.08
C PHE A 67 4.59 2.78 -0.21
N ALA A 68 4.15 4.02 -0.12
CA ALA A 68 2.72 4.32 -0.09
C ALA A 68 1.98 3.97 -1.39
N GLY A 69 2.56 4.21 -2.55
CA GLY A 69 1.88 3.98 -3.82
C GLY A 69 0.47 4.57 -3.81
N GLY A 70 -0.54 3.70 -3.86
CA GLY A 70 -1.95 4.08 -3.76
C GLY A 70 -2.43 4.39 -2.33
N GLY A 71 -1.67 4.11 -1.29
CA GLY A 71 -1.90 4.48 0.11
C GLY A 71 -3.19 3.94 0.73
N ILE A 72 -3.72 2.82 0.25
CA ILE A 72 -5.03 2.33 0.76
C ILE A 72 -4.98 1.96 2.23
N VAL A 73 -3.82 1.50 2.73
CA VAL A 73 -3.63 1.11 4.12
C VAL A 73 -3.55 2.36 4.98
N GLY A 74 -2.64 3.30 4.72
CA GLY A 74 -2.51 4.54 5.47
C GLY A 74 -3.77 5.40 5.43
N LEU A 75 -4.44 5.48 4.27
CA LEU A 75 -5.75 6.16 4.17
C LEU A 75 -6.82 5.52 5.07
N THR A 76 -6.78 4.21 5.24
CA THR A 76 -7.71 3.53 6.15
C THR A 76 -7.34 3.82 7.61
N VAL A 77 -6.06 3.76 7.94
CA VAL A 77 -5.55 4.10 9.28
C VAL A 77 -5.93 5.53 9.67
N ALA A 78 -5.75 6.51 8.77
CA ALA A 78 -6.12 7.91 9.00
C ALA A 78 -7.63 8.08 9.17
N ALA A 79 -8.44 7.46 8.28
CA ALA A 79 -9.90 7.60 8.30
C ALA A 79 -10.55 6.95 9.51
N GLU A 80 -10.00 5.86 10.01
CA GLU A 80 -10.51 5.11 11.16
C GLU A 80 -9.80 5.48 12.47
N CYS A 81 -8.90 6.46 12.42
CA CYS A 81 -8.13 6.95 13.58
C CYS A 81 -7.40 5.82 14.34
N LEU A 82 -6.81 4.86 13.60
CA LEU A 82 -6.10 3.72 14.18
C LEU A 82 -4.69 4.09 14.69
N ALA A 83 -4.15 5.21 14.23
CA ALA A 83 -3.00 5.93 14.78
C ALA A 83 -3.40 7.39 15.01
N GLU A 84 -2.58 8.17 15.72
CA GLU A 84 -2.85 9.60 15.89
C GLU A 84 -2.55 10.36 14.60
N HIS A 85 -1.46 10.00 13.94
CA HIS A 85 -1.00 10.57 12.68
C HIS A 85 -0.53 9.49 11.71
N VAL A 86 -0.52 9.82 10.41
CA VAL A 86 -0.08 8.92 9.33
C VAL A 86 0.92 9.64 8.45
N THR A 87 2.09 9.04 8.26
CA THR A 87 3.06 9.49 7.26
C THR A 87 3.07 8.52 6.07
N LEU A 88 2.85 9.07 4.88
CA LEU A 88 2.93 8.36 3.60
C LEU A 88 4.20 8.79 2.89
N VAL A 89 4.99 7.82 2.39
CA VAL A 89 6.24 8.10 1.68
C VAL A 89 6.18 7.48 0.28
N GLU A 90 6.53 8.26 -0.73
CA GLU A 90 6.53 7.80 -2.12
C GLU A 90 7.70 8.44 -2.88
N LEU A 91 8.40 7.60 -3.66
CA LEU A 91 9.57 8.03 -4.43
C LEU A 91 9.21 8.44 -5.87
N ASP A 92 8.15 7.85 -6.46
CA ASP A 92 7.73 8.16 -7.83
C ASP A 92 7.14 9.57 -7.91
N PRO A 93 7.77 10.51 -8.64
CA PRO A 93 7.33 11.90 -8.71
C PRO A 93 5.95 12.08 -9.37
N ASP A 94 5.52 11.14 -10.22
CA ASP A 94 4.18 11.17 -10.80
C ASP A 94 3.15 10.85 -9.71
N VAL A 95 3.37 9.80 -8.92
CA VAL A 95 2.50 9.43 -7.79
C VAL A 95 2.57 10.48 -6.70
N ALA A 96 3.77 10.99 -6.38
CA ALA A 96 3.99 12.05 -5.40
C ALA A 96 3.22 13.34 -5.75
N SER A 97 3.17 13.71 -7.03
CA SER A 97 2.39 14.88 -7.48
C SER A 97 0.90 14.78 -7.11
N VAL A 98 0.35 13.56 -7.16
CA VAL A 98 -1.05 13.32 -6.76
C VAL A 98 -1.19 13.51 -5.25
N TRP A 99 -0.30 12.96 -4.44
CA TRP A 99 -0.35 13.12 -2.99
C TRP A 99 -0.22 14.60 -2.57
N HIS A 100 0.73 15.35 -3.15
CA HIS A 100 0.85 16.79 -2.91
C HIS A 100 -0.44 17.54 -3.24
N THR A 101 -1.07 17.20 -4.36
CA THR A 101 -2.32 17.84 -4.77
C THR A 101 -3.50 17.44 -3.86
N LEU A 102 -3.59 16.18 -3.44
CA LEU A 102 -4.67 15.68 -2.58
C LEU A 102 -4.68 16.33 -1.18
N LEU A 103 -3.50 16.67 -0.68
CA LEU A 103 -3.32 17.23 0.67
C LEU A 103 -3.21 18.77 0.68
N SER A 104 -3.32 19.41 -0.49
CA SER A 104 -3.31 20.87 -0.66
C SER A 104 -4.67 21.41 -1.09
N ASP A 105 -4.80 22.74 -1.16
CA ASP A 105 -6.01 23.41 -1.63
C ASP A 105 -6.34 23.14 -3.11
N ASP A 106 -5.37 22.58 -3.87
CA ASP A 106 -5.59 22.13 -5.24
C ASP A 106 -6.43 20.82 -5.34
N ALA A 107 -6.79 20.18 -4.22
CA ALA A 107 -7.61 18.95 -4.22
C ALA A 107 -8.97 19.18 -4.87
N GLU A 108 -9.64 20.29 -4.59
CA GLU A 108 -10.93 20.60 -5.22
C GLU A 108 -10.80 20.88 -6.72
N TRP A 109 -9.72 21.59 -7.13
CA TRP A 109 -9.42 21.77 -8.56
C TRP A 109 -9.26 20.41 -9.27
N LEU A 110 -8.50 19.49 -8.67
CA LEU A 110 -8.29 18.15 -9.25
C LEU A 110 -9.61 17.37 -9.35
N ALA A 111 -10.45 17.43 -8.30
CA ALA A 111 -11.75 16.79 -8.30
C ALA A 111 -12.66 17.32 -9.42
N GLN A 112 -12.75 18.63 -9.57
CA GLN A 112 -13.56 19.27 -10.61
C GLN A 112 -13.00 18.98 -12.01
N ARG A 113 -11.67 19.02 -12.19
CA ARG A 113 -11.01 18.72 -13.47
C ARG A 113 -11.32 17.30 -13.94
N ILE A 114 -11.35 16.33 -13.01
CA ILE A 114 -11.71 14.94 -13.31
C ILE A 114 -13.19 14.83 -13.72
N VAL A 115 -14.10 15.50 -13.02
CA VAL A 115 -15.55 15.46 -13.33
C VAL A 115 -15.85 16.08 -14.70
N GLN A 116 -15.18 17.18 -15.02
CA GLN A 116 -15.41 17.93 -16.24
C GLN A 116 -14.70 17.35 -17.47
N PHE A 117 -13.77 16.40 -17.29
CA PHE A 117 -12.98 15.88 -18.40
C PHE A 117 -13.78 14.94 -19.31
N PRO A 118 -13.98 15.29 -20.60
CA PRO A 118 -14.71 14.46 -21.55
C PRO A 118 -13.80 13.31 -22.04
N ILE A 119 -13.89 12.17 -21.34
CA ILE A 119 -13.04 11.02 -21.62
C ILE A 119 -13.33 10.39 -22.99
N SER A 120 -12.33 10.34 -23.84
CA SER A 120 -12.28 9.63 -25.11
C SER A 120 -10.84 9.18 -25.40
N VAL A 121 -10.66 8.32 -26.40
CA VAL A 121 -9.30 7.92 -26.82
C VAL A 121 -8.53 9.15 -27.30
N ALA A 122 -9.15 10.00 -28.11
CA ALA A 122 -8.51 11.20 -28.67
C ALA A 122 -8.12 12.19 -27.56
N SER A 123 -9.06 12.55 -26.66
CA SER A 123 -8.76 13.49 -25.57
C SER A 123 -7.73 12.97 -24.58
N ALA A 124 -7.73 11.65 -24.30
CA ALA A 124 -6.72 11.05 -23.46
C ALA A 124 -5.32 11.05 -24.11
N GLN A 125 -5.23 10.68 -25.39
CA GLN A 125 -3.96 10.69 -26.13
C GLN A 125 -3.38 12.10 -26.26
N GLU A 126 -4.22 13.08 -26.62
CA GLU A 126 -3.84 14.48 -26.69
C GLU A 126 -3.25 14.94 -25.34
N LEU A 127 -3.96 14.73 -24.26
CA LEU A 127 -3.55 15.19 -22.95
C LEU A 127 -2.29 14.47 -22.43
N LEU A 128 -2.18 13.17 -22.66
CA LEU A 128 -1.00 12.37 -22.25
C LEU A 128 0.26 12.68 -23.09
N SER A 129 0.13 13.42 -24.21
CA SER A 129 1.27 13.92 -24.99
C SER A 129 1.83 15.25 -24.46
N ILE A 130 1.14 15.91 -23.55
CA ILE A 130 1.51 17.21 -23.00
C ILE A 130 2.46 17.02 -21.81
N THR A 131 3.54 17.81 -21.76
CA THR A 131 4.39 17.90 -20.57
C THR A 131 3.71 18.78 -19.52
N PRO A 132 3.44 18.25 -18.30
CA PRO A 132 2.79 19.02 -17.25
C PRO A 132 3.67 20.19 -16.79
N GLN A 133 3.06 21.35 -16.54
CA GLN A 133 3.77 22.56 -16.13
C GLN A 133 3.70 22.79 -14.60
N THR A 134 2.69 22.22 -13.96
CA THR A 134 2.47 22.36 -12.51
C THR A 134 2.28 21.01 -11.85
N THR A 135 2.42 20.95 -10.52
CA THR A 135 2.19 19.73 -9.73
C THR A 135 0.77 19.20 -9.92
N ARG A 136 -0.25 20.07 -9.90
CA ARG A 136 -1.64 19.66 -10.09
C ARG A 136 -1.93 19.15 -11.51
N ASP A 137 -1.28 19.72 -12.54
CA ASP A 137 -1.40 19.22 -13.91
C ASP A 137 -0.80 17.82 -14.03
N ARG A 138 0.39 17.61 -13.42
CA ARG A 138 1.01 16.29 -13.33
C ARG A 138 0.11 15.32 -12.59
N ALA A 139 -0.48 15.73 -11.47
CA ALA A 139 -1.42 14.91 -10.70
C ALA A 139 -2.62 14.47 -11.53
N PHE A 140 -3.22 15.39 -12.28
CA PHE A 140 -4.33 15.07 -13.17
C PHE A 140 -3.91 14.08 -14.27
N LEU A 141 -2.78 14.31 -14.95
CA LEU A 141 -2.24 13.39 -15.97
C LEU A 141 -1.93 12.02 -15.39
N THR A 142 -1.39 11.95 -14.19
CA THR A 142 -1.10 10.68 -13.49
C THR A 142 -2.37 9.91 -13.18
N ILE A 143 -3.41 10.56 -12.66
CA ILE A 143 -4.71 9.91 -12.44
C ILE A 143 -5.33 9.47 -13.77
N LEU A 144 -5.29 10.31 -14.80
CA LEU A 144 -5.78 9.95 -16.14
C LEU A 144 -5.06 8.69 -16.64
N LYS A 145 -3.72 8.71 -16.67
CA LYS A 145 -2.86 7.59 -17.08
C LYS A 145 -3.18 6.32 -16.31
N ASN A 146 -3.30 6.41 -14.97
CA ASN A 146 -3.66 5.30 -14.12
C ASN A 146 -5.03 4.70 -14.45
N ARG A 147 -5.99 5.51 -14.89
CA ARG A 147 -7.35 5.06 -15.21
C ARG A 147 -7.49 4.53 -16.63
N VAL A 148 -6.74 5.04 -17.58
CA VAL A 148 -6.86 4.66 -18.99
C VAL A 148 -5.84 3.62 -19.45
N ASN A 149 -4.77 3.40 -18.69
CA ASN A 149 -3.76 2.39 -18.99
C ASN A 149 -4.23 1.00 -18.59
N HIS A 150 -3.78 -0.01 -19.34
CA HIS A 150 -4.03 -1.40 -19.03
C HIS A 150 -3.52 -1.74 -17.63
N GLY A 151 -4.38 -2.32 -16.79
CA GLY A 151 -4.03 -2.67 -15.41
C GLY A 151 -3.82 -1.50 -14.43
N GLY A 152 -3.95 -0.25 -14.87
CA GLY A 152 -3.65 0.92 -14.03
C GLY A 152 -2.15 1.19 -13.90
N ILE A 153 -1.33 0.59 -14.76
CA ILE A 153 0.13 0.65 -14.71
C ILE A 153 0.62 2.01 -15.19
N LEU A 154 1.49 2.64 -14.40
CA LEU A 154 2.11 3.95 -14.70
C LEU A 154 3.44 3.82 -15.43
N ALA A 155 4.07 2.66 -15.41
CA ALA A 155 5.35 2.42 -16.05
C ALA A 155 5.34 2.78 -17.56
N PRO A 156 6.46 3.29 -18.10
CA PRO A 156 6.60 3.63 -19.50
C PRO A 156 6.25 2.46 -20.44
N GLY A 157 5.64 2.77 -21.59
CA GLY A 157 5.28 1.76 -22.60
C GLY A 157 3.97 1.01 -22.33
N THR A 158 3.26 1.32 -21.25
CA THR A 158 1.94 0.75 -20.99
C THR A 158 0.91 1.33 -21.94
N GLY A 159 0.21 0.44 -22.67
CA GLY A 159 -0.82 0.86 -23.63
C GLY A 159 -2.17 1.17 -22.99
N LEU A 160 -3.00 1.93 -23.72
CA LEU A 160 -4.36 2.25 -23.32
C LEU A 160 -5.27 1.02 -23.32
N ILE A 161 -6.30 1.06 -22.49
CA ILE A 161 -7.37 0.06 -22.47
C ILE A 161 -8.12 0.10 -23.81
N LYS A 162 -8.17 -1.04 -24.52
CA LYS A 162 -8.83 -1.15 -25.82
C LYS A 162 -10.33 -1.40 -25.68
N ASN A 163 -10.69 -2.53 -25.12
CA ASN A 163 -12.09 -2.99 -25.05
C ASN A 163 -12.76 -2.61 -23.73
N GLY A 164 -12.00 -2.46 -22.65
CA GLY A 164 -12.54 -2.15 -21.33
C GLY A 164 -13.48 -3.23 -20.79
N GLU A 165 -14.18 -2.90 -19.71
CA GLU A 165 -15.24 -3.73 -19.15
C GLU A 165 -16.57 -3.44 -19.84
N ASN A 166 -17.31 -4.50 -20.17
CA ASN A 166 -18.62 -4.41 -20.78
C ASN A 166 -18.66 -3.57 -22.08
N GLY A 167 -17.60 -3.60 -22.86
CA GLY A 167 -17.52 -2.85 -24.12
C GLY A 167 -17.40 -1.33 -23.97
N LYS A 168 -17.20 -0.81 -22.76
CA LYS A 168 -17.09 0.64 -22.51
C LYS A 168 -15.73 1.23 -22.91
N GLY A 169 -14.80 0.43 -23.46
CA GLY A 169 -13.50 0.90 -23.92
C GLY A 169 -12.74 1.66 -22.84
N ILE A 170 -12.15 2.80 -23.24
CA ILE A 170 -11.31 3.64 -22.37
C ILE A 170 -12.06 4.19 -21.14
N SER A 171 -13.38 4.40 -21.24
CA SER A 171 -14.20 4.94 -20.15
C SER A 171 -14.53 3.92 -19.07
N SER A 172 -14.23 2.63 -19.30
CA SER A 172 -14.63 1.54 -18.40
C SER A 172 -14.07 1.65 -16.97
N ARG A 173 -13.01 2.42 -16.78
CA ARG A 173 -12.36 2.68 -15.49
C ARG A 173 -12.37 4.15 -15.07
N TRP A 174 -13.03 4.98 -15.85
CA TRP A 174 -13.21 6.39 -15.55
C TRP A 174 -14.53 6.60 -14.79
N TYR A 175 -14.42 6.74 -13.47
CA TYR A 175 -15.55 6.95 -12.56
C TYR A 175 -15.41 8.33 -11.90
N PRO A 176 -15.68 9.44 -12.62
CA PRO A 176 -15.29 10.79 -12.20
C PRO A 176 -15.90 11.19 -10.86
N GLU A 177 -17.19 10.95 -10.63
CA GLU A 177 -17.85 11.29 -9.36
C GLU A 177 -17.28 10.48 -8.18
N THR A 178 -16.93 9.21 -8.42
CA THR A 178 -16.32 8.39 -7.38
C THR A 178 -14.91 8.87 -7.05
N LEU A 179 -14.13 9.27 -8.07
CA LEU A 179 -12.80 9.84 -7.89
C LEU A 179 -12.86 11.16 -7.13
N ALA A 180 -13.74 12.07 -7.55
CA ALA A 180 -13.94 13.36 -6.90
C ALA A 180 -14.34 13.20 -5.41
N ARG A 181 -15.25 12.28 -5.11
CA ARG A 181 -15.62 11.96 -3.73
C ARG A 181 -14.44 11.43 -2.91
N ARG A 182 -13.59 10.57 -3.47
CA ARG A 182 -12.40 10.06 -2.78
C ARG A 182 -11.39 11.17 -2.52
N ILE A 183 -11.14 12.03 -3.50
CA ILE A 183 -10.24 13.19 -3.38
C ILE A 183 -10.70 14.10 -2.26
N ARG A 184 -11.98 14.50 -2.25
CA ARG A 184 -12.56 15.33 -1.18
C ARG A 184 -12.51 14.64 0.18
N GLY A 185 -12.70 13.32 0.22
CA GLY A 185 -12.58 12.53 1.45
C GLY A 185 -11.15 12.51 2.02
N ILE A 186 -10.12 12.45 1.16
CA ILE A 186 -8.73 12.54 1.59
C ILE A 186 -8.42 13.96 2.09
N TYR A 187 -8.83 14.97 1.34
CA TYR A 187 -8.63 16.37 1.74
C TYR A 187 -9.27 16.69 3.11
N ALA A 188 -10.45 16.14 3.37
CA ALA A 188 -11.14 16.34 4.66
C ALA A 188 -10.40 15.77 5.88
N MET A 189 -9.46 14.84 5.66
CA MET A 189 -8.64 14.26 6.73
C MET A 189 -7.15 14.61 6.63
N ARG A 190 -6.79 15.60 5.78
CA ARG A 190 -5.39 15.97 5.50
C ARG A 190 -4.58 16.32 6.73
N ASP A 191 -5.21 16.90 7.74
CA ASP A 191 -4.51 17.31 8.98
C ASP A 191 -3.97 16.10 9.79
N ARG A 192 -4.39 14.88 9.44
CA ARG A 192 -3.90 13.62 10.01
C ARG A 192 -2.87 12.91 9.14
N ILE A 193 -2.52 13.50 7.99
CA ILE A 193 -1.66 12.86 7.01
C ILE A 193 -0.50 13.80 6.66
N THR A 194 0.71 13.34 6.87
CA THR A 194 1.91 13.92 6.28
C THR A 194 2.30 13.12 5.05
N PHE A 195 2.67 13.80 3.98
CA PHE A 195 3.22 13.17 2.79
C PHE A 195 4.67 13.60 2.59
N ILE A 196 5.55 12.64 2.31
CA ILE A 196 6.97 12.85 2.03
C ILE A 196 7.28 12.27 0.64
N GLU A 197 7.67 13.14 -0.29
CA GLU A 197 8.28 12.70 -1.55
C GLU A 197 9.74 12.36 -1.28
N GLY A 198 10.10 11.07 -1.38
CA GLY A 198 11.45 10.63 -1.09
C GLY A 198 11.60 9.13 -0.84
N ASP A 199 12.80 8.77 -0.41
CA ASP A 199 13.15 7.39 -0.10
C ASP A 199 12.58 6.94 1.26
N GLY A 200 11.72 5.91 1.21
CA GLY A 200 11.10 5.33 2.40
C GLY A 200 12.08 4.75 3.39
N LEU A 201 13.21 4.17 2.91
CA LEU A 201 14.24 3.64 3.80
C LEU A 201 14.94 4.78 4.58
N GLU A 202 15.15 5.91 3.93
CA GLU A 202 15.70 7.10 4.60
C GLU A 202 14.78 7.60 5.72
N VAL A 203 13.48 7.69 5.43
CA VAL A 203 12.47 8.07 6.44
C VAL A 203 12.44 7.07 7.58
N MET A 204 12.51 5.77 7.28
CA MET A 204 12.56 4.72 8.30
C MET A 204 13.81 4.83 9.19
N ARG A 205 15.00 5.08 8.61
CA ARG A 205 16.24 5.30 9.36
C ARG A 205 16.15 6.47 10.32
N ARG A 206 15.61 7.61 9.86
CA ARG A 206 15.45 8.82 10.68
C ARG A 206 14.51 8.63 11.86
N ASN A 207 13.56 7.69 11.76
CA ASN A 207 12.58 7.40 12.78
C ASN A 207 12.87 6.08 13.54
N ALA A 208 14.02 5.43 13.31
CA ALA A 208 14.30 4.09 13.83
C ALA A 208 14.27 3.98 15.36
N GLU A 209 14.61 5.03 16.08
CA GLU A 209 14.61 5.07 17.55
C GLU A 209 13.22 5.33 18.16
N ARG A 210 12.22 5.65 17.35
CA ARG A 210 10.86 5.94 17.82
C ARG A 210 10.12 4.67 18.22
N THR A 211 9.82 4.54 19.51
CA THR A 211 9.04 3.41 20.07
C THR A 211 7.53 3.59 19.89
N ASP A 212 7.08 4.82 19.61
CA ASP A 212 5.68 5.21 19.42
C ASP A 212 5.23 5.16 17.95
N ALA A 213 6.15 4.86 17.04
CA ALA A 213 5.89 4.70 15.61
C ALA A 213 5.68 3.22 15.24
N VAL A 214 4.81 2.99 14.26
CA VAL A 214 4.65 1.68 13.62
C VAL A 214 4.82 1.81 12.12
N TYR A 215 5.42 0.81 11.50
CA TYR A 215 5.75 0.83 10.07
C TYR A 215 4.91 -0.19 9.31
N PHE A 216 4.34 0.24 8.20
CA PHE A 216 3.80 -0.65 7.18
C PHE A 216 4.73 -0.65 5.97
N ILE A 217 5.22 -1.83 5.58
CA ILE A 217 6.30 -2.01 4.63
C ILE A 217 5.83 -2.95 3.53
N ASP A 218 5.46 -2.40 2.37
CA ASP A 218 5.02 -3.13 1.18
C ASP A 218 5.92 -2.77 -0.01
N PRO A 219 7.16 -3.28 -0.04
CA PRO A 219 8.12 -2.89 -1.07
C PRO A 219 7.72 -3.43 -2.44
N PRO A 220 8.17 -2.81 -3.53
CA PRO A 220 8.09 -3.41 -4.84
C PRO A 220 8.95 -4.68 -4.86
N TYR A 221 8.31 -5.85 -4.87
CA TYR A 221 9.02 -7.11 -4.93
C TYR A 221 8.83 -7.81 -6.27
N THR A 222 9.91 -8.36 -6.77
CA THR A 222 9.93 -9.24 -7.93
C THR A 222 10.39 -10.61 -7.47
N ALA A 223 9.51 -11.61 -7.54
CA ALA A 223 9.97 -12.97 -7.36
C ALA A 223 11.13 -13.24 -8.35
N PRO A 224 12.23 -13.89 -7.92
CA PRO A 224 13.33 -14.23 -8.80
C PRO A 224 12.82 -14.92 -10.08
N GLY A 225 13.21 -14.40 -11.24
CA GLY A 225 12.78 -14.91 -12.54
C GLY A 225 11.48 -14.30 -13.11
N LYS A 226 10.73 -13.52 -12.36
CA LYS A 226 9.55 -12.79 -12.90
C LYS A 226 9.94 -11.37 -13.30
N ARG A 227 9.78 -11.03 -14.59
CA ARG A 227 9.94 -9.67 -15.13
C ARG A 227 8.81 -8.71 -14.71
N ALA A 228 7.98 -9.09 -13.73
CA ALA A 228 6.75 -8.38 -13.40
C ALA A 228 7.03 -6.99 -12.80
N GLY A 229 8.01 -6.84 -11.90
CA GLY A 229 8.28 -5.57 -11.23
C GLY A 229 8.70 -4.46 -12.19
N LYS A 230 9.62 -4.74 -13.13
CA LYS A 230 10.05 -3.77 -14.16
C LYS A 230 8.92 -3.28 -15.07
N ARG A 231 7.80 -4.02 -15.13
CA ARG A 231 6.62 -3.66 -15.92
C ARG A 231 5.57 -2.91 -15.12
N LEU A 232 5.60 -3.01 -13.79
CA LEU A 232 4.56 -2.47 -12.93
C LEU A 232 4.95 -1.14 -12.30
N TYR A 233 6.20 -0.98 -11.93
CA TYR A 233 6.69 0.18 -11.17
C TYR A 233 7.81 0.89 -11.92
N ALA A 234 7.81 2.22 -11.87
CA ALA A 234 8.89 3.04 -12.41
C ALA A 234 10.18 2.87 -11.58
N PHE A 235 10.02 2.75 -10.26
CA PHE A 235 11.10 2.48 -9.28
C PHE A 235 10.88 1.09 -8.70
N ASN A 236 11.64 0.10 -9.14
CA ASN A 236 11.42 -1.31 -8.83
C ASN A 236 12.65 -2.04 -8.30
N GLU A 237 13.77 -1.35 -8.17
CA GLU A 237 15.00 -1.91 -7.60
C GLU A 237 15.12 -1.44 -6.15
N ILE A 238 15.15 -2.40 -5.24
CA ILE A 238 15.34 -2.18 -3.82
C ILE A 238 16.34 -3.19 -3.28
N ASP A 239 17.19 -2.76 -2.36
CA ASP A 239 18.03 -3.64 -1.55
C ASP A 239 17.16 -4.30 -0.47
N HIS A 240 16.67 -5.50 -0.76
CA HIS A 240 15.81 -6.25 0.15
C HIS A 240 16.56 -6.68 1.42
N GLU A 241 17.83 -7.08 1.32
CA GLU A 241 18.66 -7.42 2.49
C GLU A 241 18.84 -6.20 3.39
N GLY A 242 19.20 -5.05 2.82
CA GLY A 242 19.33 -3.80 3.56
C GLY A 242 18.01 -3.33 4.18
N LEU A 243 16.85 -3.60 3.56
CA LEU A 243 15.54 -3.32 4.14
C LEU A 243 15.28 -4.21 5.36
N PHE A 244 15.59 -5.52 5.29
CA PHE A 244 15.43 -6.43 6.42
C PHE A 244 16.39 -6.09 7.56
N ASP A 245 17.65 -5.70 7.25
CA ASP A 245 18.60 -5.19 8.23
C ASP A 245 18.06 -3.95 8.95
N LEU A 246 17.57 -2.99 8.17
CA LEU A 246 16.97 -1.78 8.73
C LEU A 246 15.76 -2.08 9.61
N ALA A 247 14.88 -3.00 9.18
CA ALA A 247 13.72 -3.41 9.96
C ALA A 247 14.12 -4.05 11.30
N SER A 248 15.29 -4.70 11.37
CA SER A 248 15.80 -5.27 12.64
C SER A 248 16.29 -4.21 13.64
N THR A 249 16.54 -2.98 13.18
CA THR A 249 17.07 -1.89 14.02
C THR A 249 15.99 -0.96 14.57
N VAL A 250 14.75 -1.00 14.04
CA VAL A 250 13.70 -0.09 14.51
C VAL A 250 13.22 -0.47 15.92
N SER A 251 13.06 0.55 16.76
CA SER A 251 12.53 0.40 18.13
C SER A 251 11.02 0.25 18.16
N GLY A 252 10.34 0.79 17.13
CA GLY A 252 8.91 0.65 16.92
C GLY A 252 8.55 -0.74 16.38
N ASP A 253 7.27 -0.95 16.16
CA ASP A 253 6.76 -2.18 15.59
C ASP A 253 6.60 -2.07 14.07
N PHE A 254 6.56 -3.18 13.35
CA PHE A 254 6.34 -3.16 11.91
C PHE A 254 5.52 -4.35 11.42
N MET A 255 4.84 -4.16 10.29
CA MET A 255 4.24 -5.20 9.48
C MET A 255 4.78 -5.07 8.05
N MET A 256 5.46 -6.10 7.57
CA MET A 256 6.02 -6.16 6.23
C MET A 256 5.29 -7.22 5.41
N THR A 257 5.07 -6.95 4.12
CA THR A 257 4.42 -7.89 3.20
C THR A 257 5.38 -8.33 2.11
N TYR A 258 5.30 -9.61 1.76
CA TYR A 258 6.11 -10.20 0.68
C TYR A 258 5.42 -11.39 0.02
N ASP A 259 5.80 -11.67 -1.24
CA ASP A 259 5.51 -12.95 -1.89
C ASP A 259 6.10 -14.11 -1.08
N ASN A 260 5.39 -15.24 -1.05
CA ASN A 260 5.86 -16.45 -0.39
C ASN A 260 7.01 -17.09 -1.19
N ALA A 261 8.22 -16.64 -0.95
CA ALA A 261 9.45 -17.12 -1.55
C ALA A 261 10.44 -17.60 -0.49
N GLU A 262 11.20 -18.63 -0.81
CA GLU A 262 12.20 -19.22 0.10
C GLU A 262 13.26 -18.21 0.53
N SER A 263 13.74 -17.37 -0.39
CA SER A 263 14.72 -16.32 -0.07
C SER A 263 14.17 -15.31 0.95
N VAL A 264 12.89 -14.97 0.88
CA VAL A 264 12.24 -14.07 1.84
C VAL A 264 12.15 -14.72 3.22
N ARG A 265 11.81 -16.01 3.28
CA ARG A 265 11.78 -16.77 4.54
C ARG A 265 13.16 -16.82 5.18
N GLN A 266 14.21 -17.06 4.40
CA GLN A 266 15.60 -17.08 4.90
C GLN A 266 16.01 -15.71 5.45
N MET A 267 15.69 -14.60 4.76
CA MET A 267 15.97 -13.25 5.27
C MET A 267 15.25 -12.96 6.60
N ALA A 268 14.00 -13.41 6.74
CA ALA A 268 13.24 -13.25 7.97
C ALA A 268 13.80 -14.12 9.11
N ASP A 269 14.11 -15.38 8.84
CA ASP A 269 14.67 -16.32 9.82
C ASP A 269 16.04 -15.87 10.35
N GLN A 270 16.92 -15.35 9.49
CA GLN A 270 18.22 -14.81 9.87
C GLN A 270 18.14 -13.65 10.87
N ARG A 271 17.00 -12.92 10.87
CA ARG A 271 16.76 -11.76 11.74
C ARG A 271 15.76 -12.06 12.86
N ASN A 272 15.41 -13.35 13.03
CA ASN A 272 14.42 -13.80 13.99
C ASN A 272 13.06 -13.08 13.87
N PHE A 273 12.60 -12.80 12.65
CA PHE A 273 11.28 -12.24 12.43
C PHE A 273 10.21 -13.32 12.42
N ALA A 274 9.05 -12.99 12.95
CA ALA A 274 7.88 -13.84 12.86
C ALA A 274 7.28 -13.78 11.47
N ILE A 275 6.90 -14.94 10.91
CA ILE A 275 6.26 -15.08 9.60
C ILE A 275 4.85 -15.63 9.78
N HIS A 276 3.89 -14.97 9.20
CA HIS A 276 2.51 -15.44 9.12
C HIS A 276 2.06 -15.54 7.65
N GLU A 277 1.46 -16.66 7.27
CA GLU A 277 0.95 -16.88 5.91
C GLU A 277 -0.49 -16.44 5.79
N VAL A 278 -0.78 -15.56 4.83
CA VAL A 278 -2.14 -15.10 4.55
C VAL A 278 -2.56 -15.53 3.15
N PRO A 279 -3.64 -16.32 3.02
CA PRO A 279 -4.16 -16.69 1.71
C PRO A 279 -4.84 -15.49 1.05
N MET A 280 -4.50 -15.26 -0.21
CA MET A 280 -5.12 -14.25 -1.05
C MET A 280 -5.62 -14.85 -2.38
N LYS A 281 -6.50 -14.11 -3.05
CA LYS A 281 -6.85 -14.37 -4.45
C LYS A 281 -6.28 -13.28 -5.32
N ASN A 282 -5.56 -13.67 -6.36
CA ASN A 282 -5.16 -12.71 -7.38
C ASN A 282 -6.33 -12.32 -8.31
N THR A 283 -6.10 -11.40 -9.23
CA THR A 283 -7.09 -10.95 -10.23
C THR A 283 -7.61 -12.07 -11.15
N HIS A 284 -6.93 -13.19 -11.21
CA HIS A 284 -7.31 -14.39 -11.96
C HIS A 284 -7.94 -15.47 -11.08
N HIS A 285 -8.35 -15.12 -9.85
CA HIS A 285 -8.95 -16.02 -8.86
C HIS A 285 -8.06 -17.20 -8.42
N ALA A 286 -6.78 -17.23 -8.81
CA ALA A 286 -5.84 -18.20 -8.29
C ALA A 286 -5.57 -17.92 -6.81
N LYS A 287 -5.62 -18.96 -5.99
CA LYS A 287 -5.22 -18.90 -4.58
C LYS A 287 -3.70 -18.76 -4.52
N MET A 288 -3.25 -17.77 -3.81
CA MET A 288 -1.84 -17.49 -3.52
C MET A 288 -1.69 -17.25 -2.02
N THR A 289 -0.47 -17.33 -1.54
CA THR A 289 -0.13 -17.00 -0.16
C THR A 289 0.86 -15.85 -0.18
N GLU A 290 0.59 -14.80 0.56
CA GLU A 290 1.56 -13.75 0.89
C GLU A 290 2.06 -13.95 2.32
N LEU A 291 3.27 -13.46 2.58
CA LEU A 291 3.89 -13.46 3.90
C LEU A 291 3.63 -12.12 4.59
N LEU A 292 3.14 -12.17 5.82
CA LEU A 292 3.21 -11.07 6.76
C LEU A 292 4.38 -11.34 7.69
N ILE A 293 5.28 -10.37 7.79
CA ILE A 293 6.52 -10.46 8.54
C ILE A 293 6.53 -9.34 9.57
N GLY A 294 6.86 -9.68 10.81
CA GLY A 294 6.93 -8.72 11.91
C GLY A 294 7.99 -9.12 12.94
N PRO A 295 8.25 -8.26 13.94
CA PRO A 295 9.21 -8.57 14.98
C PRO A 295 8.74 -9.74 15.85
N ALA A 296 9.68 -10.62 16.24
CA ALA A 296 9.37 -11.75 17.15
C ALA A 296 9.09 -11.33 18.60
N LYS A 297 9.12 -10.05 18.93
CA LYS A 297 9.04 -9.49 20.29
C LYS A 297 7.71 -9.69 21.01
N HIS A 298 6.74 -10.36 20.42
CA HIS A 298 5.45 -10.65 21.06
C HIS A 298 5.32 -12.12 21.49
N VAL A 299 6.44 -12.80 21.76
CA VAL A 299 6.51 -14.13 22.39
C VAL A 299 6.92 -13.95 23.84
N LEU A 300 6.10 -13.31 24.65
CA LEU A 300 6.15 -13.43 26.12
C LEU A 300 4.73 -13.41 26.66
#